data_eaf464b69b2749cef9f6b410c1ecf5c2
#
_entry.id   eaf464b69b2749cef9f6b410c1ecf5c2
#
_cell.length_a   1.000
_cell.length_b   1.000
_cell.length_c   1.000
_cell.angle_alpha   90.00
_cell.angle_beta   90.00
_cell.angle_gamma   90.00
#
_symmetry.space_group_name_H-M   'P 1'
#
loop_
_entity.id
_entity.type
_entity.pdbx_description
1 polymer ?
#
loop_
_entity_poly.entity_id
_entity_poly.type
_entity_poly.pdbx_seq_one_letter_code
_entity_poly.pdbx_strand_id
1 'polypeptide(L)'
;MKVSRRSFIHYAASMSVSAAALTSMGVMGQPIAPKKNNVLFIAIDDLNDWIGALGAHPQAKTPNIDRLFHRSTAFINAHCQVPVCGPSRTALLTGMSPTTTGLYTNKELGIKPFSPAAESVLGSSPVLPQHFKSNGYYTMASGKISHHGTADFRHAEQWHEEVPLYVIGPRDAHIFANGYGYGSYGKDDHKYYPFPVGGGQIIQSEHYGPGTPGMSLCSGALERRDIPNGGVMPDEYFADWTVERLKKTYDKPFFMACGFIRPHVPYTAPKEYFDLFPLDDVIVPDTISKKMADIPLYGKALALGIIPNGDAAAVEKTKMRKELVQAYLACIAFVDAQVGKLLDTLEASPHANNTTVIFWGDHGQNFGEHMNYRKQTLWGESTRVPLLISEAGQKQGKICRQAVSLLDVYPTLVEMCGLPKVATNEGISLVPLLRNPNFDRKIPVVTTYGYQCHAIRDQRYTYIRYRDGGEELYDRSVDADEHHNLAADKQYQAIKTKMAQWLPKNEVLPFGMKDFDNEGGDFITKILVKFENNGIPAYLQ
;
A
#
# COMPACT_ATOMS: atom_id res chain seq x y z
N MET A 1 -8.30 30.61 57.02
CA MET A 1 -7.14 30.56 57.94
C MET A 1 -5.88 30.48 57.09
N LYS A 2 -5.04 31.48 57.19
CA LYS A 2 -3.72 31.60 56.54
C LYS A 2 -2.70 30.78 57.31
N VAL A 3 -1.73 30.13 56.65
CA VAL A 3 -0.31 29.91 57.10
C VAL A 3 0.42 29.34 55.89
N SER A 4 1.32 29.94 55.23
CA SER A 4 2.60 30.60 55.42
C SER A 4 3.79 29.73 54.96
N ARG A 5 4.56 30.30 54.05
CA ARG A 5 5.88 29.84 53.55
C ARG A 5 6.90 29.75 54.67
N ARG A 6 7.85 28.83 54.60
CA ARG A 6 9.23 29.05 55.06
C ARG A 6 10.26 28.13 54.40
N SER A 7 11.22 28.73 53.89
CA SER A 7 12.54 28.42 53.37
C SER A 7 13.40 27.55 54.30
N PHE A 8 14.30 26.76 53.74
CA PHE A 8 15.58 26.43 54.42
C PHE A 8 16.74 26.55 53.42
N ILE A 9 17.70 27.30 53.83
CA ILE A 9 18.97 27.67 53.15
C ILE A 9 20.12 27.05 53.96
N HIS A 10 21.18 26.65 53.26
CA HIS A 10 22.58 26.43 53.65
C HIS A 10 22.98 25.11 54.33
N TYR A 11 23.92 24.43 53.70
CA TYR A 11 25.31 24.34 54.16
C TYR A 11 26.26 24.03 52.98
N ALA A 12 27.21 24.92 52.72
CA ALA A 12 28.39 24.72 51.89
C ALA A 12 29.53 24.21 52.80
N ALA A 13 30.24 23.17 52.38
CA ALA A 13 31.55 22.83 52.92
C ALA A 13 32.53 22.66 51.76
N SER A 14 33.46 23.56 51.69
CA SER A 14 34.63 23.59 50.83
C SER A 14 35.68 22.59 51.28
N MET A 15 36.15 21.71 50.36
CA MET A 15 37.46 21.08 50.47
C MET A 15 38.22 21.31 49.15
N SER A 16 39.23 22.13 49.23
CA SER A 16 40.24 22.33 48.22
C SER A 16 41.26 21.19 48.28
N VAL A 17 41.41 20.46 47.15
CA VAL A 17 42.59 19.60 46.92
C VAL A 17 43.19 20.02 45.60
N SER A 18 44.39 20.59 45.70
CA SER A 18 45.26 20.85 44.57
C SER A 18 45.81 19.56 44.01
N ALA A 19 45.59 19.28 42.73
CA ALA A 19 46.30 18.25 41.98
C ALA A 19 46.82 18.84 40.70
N ALA A 20 48.10 18.67 40.48
CA ALA A 20 48.90 19.21 39.39
C ALA A 20 48.43 18.67 38.02
N ALA A 21 48.45 19.56 37.07
CA ALA A 21 48.16 19.33 35.65
C ALA A 21 49.19 18.39 35.00
N LEU A 22 48.68 17.32 34.38
CA LEU A 22 49.32 16.67 33.25
C LEU A 22 48.42 16.90 32.04
N THR A 23 48.78 17.86 31.23
CA THR A 23 48.15 18.13 29.91
C THR A 23 48.61 17.04 28.92
N SER A 24 47.82 15.99 28.80
CA SER A 24 47.79 15.19 27.60
C SER A 24 46.68 15.76 26.70
N MET A 25 47.06 16.50 25.67
CA MET A 25 46.15 16.86 24.56
C MET A 25 45.80 15.54 23.81
N GLY A 26 44.79 14.87 24.33
CA GLY A 26 44.03 13.91 23.56
C GLY A 26 43.21 14.68 22.53
N VAL A 27 43.56 14.54 21.27
CA VAL A 27 42.69 14.94 20.15
C VAL A 27 41.36 14.20 20.39
N MET A 28 40.38 14.87 20.97
CA MET A 28 39.02 14.40 20.95
C MET A 28 38.59 14.39 19.48
N GLY A 29 38.68 13.19 18.88
CA GLY A 29 38.04 12.97 17.59
C GLY A 29 36.59 13.42 17.73
N GLN A 30 36.15 14.35 16.88
CA GLN A 30 34.74 14.70 16.80
C GLN A 30 33.95 13.38 16.68
N PRO A 31 32.83 13.22 17.42
CA PRO A 31 31.99 12.06 17.23
C PRO A 31 31.63 12.00 15.76
N ILE A 32 32.11 10.96 15.07
CA ILE A 32 31.73 10.71 13.68
C ILE A 32 30.20 10.61 13.70
N ALA A 33 29.52 11.59 13.12
CA ALA A 33 28.07 11.55 12.99
C ALA A 33 27.71 10.20 12.35
N PRO A 34 26.74 9.46 12.87
CA PRO A 34 26.38 8.16 12.33
C PRO A 34 26.15 8.29 10.83
N LYS A 35 26.85 7.48 10.04
CA LYS A 35 26.75 7.52 8.57
C LYS A 35 25.30 7.25 8.20
N LYS A 36 24.64 8.23 7.59
CA LYS A 36 23.25 8.10 7.15
C LYS A 36 23.16 6.98 6.11
N ASN A 37 22.29 6.00 6.33
CA ASN A 37 22.06 4.91 5.39
C ASN A 37 21.26 5.40 4.17
N ASN A 38 21.53 4.78 3.03
CA ASN A 38 20.68 4.91 1.85
C ASN A 38 19.33 4.21 2.09
N VAL A 39 18.35 4.58 1.31
CA VAL A 39 17.04 3.92 1.29
C VAL A 39 16.71 3.52 -0.15
N LEU A 40 16.40 2.24 -0.35
CA LEU A 40 15.74 1.71 -1.55
C LEU A 40 14.29 1.41 -1.19
N PHE A 41 13.36 2.14 -1.79
CA PHE A 41 11.94 2.13 -1.48
C PHE A 41 11.17 1.52 -2.64
N ILE A 42 10.71 0.27 -2.49
CA ILE A 42 10.06 -0.52 -3.55
C ILE A 42 8.57 -0.60 -3.26
N ALA A 43 7.77 -0.04 -4.16
CA ALA A 43 6.31 0.00 -4.07
C ALA A 43 5.67 -0.88 -5.14
N ILE A 44 4.74 -1.75 -4.76
CA ILE A 44 4.02 -2.62 -5.69
C ILE A 44 2.52 -2.28 -5.66
N ASP A 45 1.92 -2.11 -6.83
CA ASP A 45 0.50 -1.76 -6.96
C ASP A 45 -0.39 -3.00 -6.96
N ASP A 46 -1.44 -3.03 -6.14
CA ASP A 46 -2.41 -4.13 -6.03
C ASP A 46 -1.78 -5.49 -5.59
N LEU A 47 -0.65 -5.51 -4.91
CA LEU A 47 -0.05 -6.75 -4.43
C LEU A 47 -0.66 -7.17 -3.10
N ASN A 48 -1.45 -8.24 -3.14
CA ASN A 48 -1.92 -8.92 -1.93
C ASN A 48 -0.83 -9.83 -1.33
N ASP A 49 -1.21 -10.70 -0.41
CA ASP A 49 -0.29 -11.62 0.28
C ASP A 49 0.09 -12.88 -0.52
N TRP A 50 -0.21 -12.93 -1.83
CA TRP A 50 0.17 -14.05 -2.70
C TRP A 50 1.66 -13.98 -3.10
N ILE A 51 2.53 -13.99 -2.09
CA ILE A 51 3.96 -14.20 -2.25
C ILE A 51 4.33 -15.55 -1.63
N GLY A 52 5.32 -16.24 -2.21
CA GLY A 52 5.68 -17.61 -1.82
C GLY A 52 5.96 -17.75 -0.32
N ALA A 53 6.72 -16.83 0.24
CA ALA A 53 7.09 -16.83 1.66
C ALA A 53 5.91 -16.66 2.64
N LEU A 54 4.78 -16.10 2.21
CA LEU A 54 3.56 -15.99 3.02
C LEU A 54 2.63 -17.20 2.87
N GLY A 55 2.74 -17.93 1.76
CA GLY A 55 1.98 -19.17 1.53
C GLY A 55 0.48 -18.99 1.30
N ALA A 56 0.00 -17.76 1.06
CA ALA A 56 -1.41 -17.47 0.88
C ALA A 56 -1.99 -18.06 -0.43
N HIS A 57 -1.16 -18.18 -1.47
CA HIS A 57 -1.50 -18.97 -2.65
C HIS A 57 -0.41 -20.00 -2.93
N PRO A 58 -0.76 -21.31 -3.05
CA PRO A 58 0.23 -22.39 -3.13
C PRO A 58 1.08 -22.36 -4.40
N GLN A 59 0.64 -21.66 -5.43
CA GLN A 59 1.33 -21.56 -6.72
C GLN A 59 2.07 -20.23 -6.91
N ALA A 60 2.09 -19.34 -5.92
CA ALA A 60 2.84 -18.08 -6.02
C ALA A 60 4.34 -18.36 -6.27
N LYS A 61 4.91 -17.72 -7.30
CA LYS A 61 6.33 -17.87 -7.68
C LYS A 61 7.03 -16.53 -7.55
N THR A 62 7.60 -16.29 -6.37
CA THR A 62 8.25 -15.01 -6.01
C THR A 62 9.65 -15.21 -5.41
N PRO A 63 10.57 -15.93 -6.08
CA PRO A 63 11.85 -16.28 -5.49
C PRO A 63 12.68 -15.06 -5.06
N ASN A 64 12.53 -13.91 -5.71
CA ASN A 64 13.27 -12.69 -5.38
C ASN A 64 12.67 -11.95 -4.18
N ILE A 65 11.36 -11.84 -4.12
CA ILE A 65 10.65 -11.28 -2.94
C ILE A 65 10.86 -12.21 -1.75
N ASP A 66 10.82 -13.53 -1.96
CA ASP A 66 11.05 -14.52 -0.89
C ASP A 66 12.47 -14.42 -0.32
N ARG A 67 13.52 -14.24 -1.15
CA ARG A 67 14.88 -14.00 -0.62
C ARG A 67 14.99 -12.70 0.15
N LEU A 68 14.26 -11.64 -0.26
CA LEU A 68 14.18 -10.41 0.52
C LEU A 68 13.45 -10.64 1.85
N PHE A 69 12.35 -11.39 1.84
CA PHE A 69 11.61 -11.80 3.05
C PHE A 69 12.54 -12.46 4.06
N HIS A 70 13.35 -13.43 3.64
CA HIS A 70 14.24 -14.19 4.51
C HIS A 70 15.42 -13.38 5.09
N ARG A 71 15.66 -12.17 4.62
CA ARG A 71 16.67 -11.25 5.17
C ARG A 71 16.09 -9.95 5.73
N SER A 72 14.78 -9.85 5.84
CA SER A 72 14.08 -8.66 6.34
C SER A 72 13.37 -8.94 7.66
N THR A 73 12.96 -7.89 8.36
CA THR A 73 11.84 -8.01 9.29
C THR A 73 10.57 -7.98 8.46
N ALA A 74 9.89 -9.13 8.38
CA ALA A 74 8.65 -9.31 7.64
C ALA A 74 7.45 -9.04 8.54
N PHE A 75 6.67 -8.02 8.24
CA PHE A 75 5.44 -7.67 8.95
C PHE A 75 4.27 -8.37 8.26
N ILE A 76 3.95 -9.59 8.70
CA ILE A 76 2.95 -10.45 8.05
C ILE A 76 1.49 -10.06 8.37
N ASN A 77 1.29 -9.07 9.21
CA ASN A 77 -0.01 -8.50 9.59
C ASN A 77 0.02 -6.98 9.38
N ALA A 78 0.52 -6.55 8.22
CA ALA A 78 0.54 -5.15 7.82
C ALA A 78 -0.71 -4.81 7.00
N HIS A 79 -1.27 -3.62 7.24
CA HIS A 79 -2.50 -3.15 6.60
C HIS A 79 -2.36 -1.73 6.08
N CYS A 80 -3.02 -1.45 4.94
CA CYS A 80 -3.15 -0.10 4.41
C CYS A 80 -4.18 0.72 5.21
N GLN A 81 -4.12 2.04 5.09
CA GLN A 81 -5.08 2.95 5.71
C GLN A 81 -6.37 3.05 4.93
N VAL A 82 -6.26 2.90 3.60
CA VAL A 82 -7.40 2.90 2.69
C VAL A 82 -7.14 1.83 1.63
N PRO A 83 -8.07 0.89 1.38
CA PRO A 83 -7.87 -0.19 0.40
C PRO A 83 -8.07 0.29 -1.05
N VAL A 84 -7.39 1.38 -1.42
CA VAL A 84 -7.35 1.94 -2.78
C VAL A 84 -6.10 2.80 -2.98
N CYS A 85 -5.49 2.72 -4.16
CA CYS A 85 -4.13 3.21 -4.43
C CYS A 85 -3.87 4.66 -4.02
N GLY A 86 -4.66 5.61 -4.52
CA GLY A 86 -4.44 7.04 -4.30
C GLY A 86 -4.39 7.41 -2.81
N PRO A 87 -5.48 7.22 -2.06
CA PRO A 87 -5.53 7.51 -0.63
C PRO A 87 -4.52 6.71 0.20
N SER A 88 -4.28 5.43 -0.10
CA SER A 88 -3.29 4.63 0.61
C SER A 88 -1.88 5.21 0.47
N ARG A 89 -1.46 5.46 -0.77
CA ARG A 89 -0.14 6.07 -1.06
C ARG A 89 -0.03 7.46 -0.47
N THR A 90 -1.10 8.26 -0.53
CA THR A 90 -1.15 9.58 0.09
C THR A 90 -0.95 9.49 1.60
N ALA A 91 -1.68 8.61 2.29
CA ALA A 91 -1.55 8.43 3.73
C ALA A 91 -0.12 8.03 4.13
N LEU A 92 0.51 7.06 3.43
CA LEU A 92 1.88 6.67 3.68
C LEU A 92 2.87 7.83 3.45
N LEU A 93 2.75 8.52 2.30
CA LEU A 93 3.70 9.57 1.91
C LEU A 93 3.57 10.85 2.74
N THR A 94 2.40 11.13 3.28
CA THR A 94 2.14 12.30 4.13
C THR A 94 2.27 12.01 5.62
N GLY A 95 2.13 10.73 6.01
CA GLY A 95 2.05 10.31 7.40
C GLY A 95 0.73 10.68 8.09
N MET A 96 -0.30 11.06 7.31
CA MET A 96 -1.61 11.51 7.82
C MET A 96 -2.72 10.53 7.43
N SER A 97 -3.62 10.26 8.36
CA SER A 97 -4.74 9.33 8.14
C SER A 97 -5.82 9.92 7.22
N PRO A 98 -6.63 9.07 6.57
CA PRO A 98 -7.76 9.54 5.76
C PRO A 98 -8.79 10.30 6.59
N THR A 99 -8.96 9.98 7.87
CA THR A 99 -9.88 10.66 8.79
C THR A 99 -9.46 12.08 9.12
N THR A 100 -8.17 12.38 8.99
CA THR A 100 -7.62 13.74 9.14
C THR A 100 -7.63 14.50 7.82
N THR A 101 -7.37 13.81 6.69
CA THR A 101 -7.23 14.48 5.39
C THR A 101 -8.55 14.59 4.61
N GLY A 102 -9.55 13.77 4.94
CA GLY A 102 -10.79 13.66 4.16
C GLY A 102 -10.63 12.91 2.82
N LEU A 103 -9.48 12.25 2.61
CA LEU A 103 -9.18 11.54 1.37
C LEU A 103 -9.52 10.05 1.54
N TYR A 104 -10.78 9.71 1.33
CA TYR A 104 -11.31 8.36 1.57
C TYR A 104 -11.34 7.49 0.31
N THR A 105 -11.38 8.10 -0.88
CA THR A 105 -11.46 7.41 -2.17
C THR A 105 -10.59 8.14 -3.22
N ASN A 106 -10.43 7.54 -4.40
CA ASN A 106 -9.75 8.23 -5.52
C ASN A 106 -10.55 9.43 -6.05
N LYS A 107 -11.83 9.54 -5.72
CA LYS A 107 -12.67 10.64 -6.17
C LYS A 107 -12.27 11.97 -5.54
N GLU A 108 -11.94 11.98 -4.25
CA GLU A 108 -11.48 13.19 -3.55
C GLU A 108 -10.13 13.66 -4.07
N LEU A 109 -9.29 12.75 -4.55
CA LEU A 109 -8.03 13.08 -5.22
C LEU A 109 -8.24 13.69 -6.60
N GLY A 110 -9.43 13.45 -7.19
CA GLY A 110 -9.77 13.91 -8.54
C GLY A 110 -9.02 13.17 -9.64
N ILE A 111 -9.46 13.41 -10.90
CA ILE A 111 -8.73 12.96 -12.11
C ILE A 111 -7.60 13.94 -12.43
N LYS A 112 -7.60 15.11 -11.79
CA LYS A 112 -6.57 16.14 -11.91
C LYS A 112 -5.60 16.04 -10.75
N PRO A 113 -4.36 16.49 -10.96
CA PRO A 113 -3.28 16.38 -9.98
C PRO A 113 -3.78 16.78 -8.60
N PHE A 114 -3.14 16.22 -7.60
CA PHE A 114 -3.25 16.61 -6.20
C PHE A 114 -3.55 18.10 -6.13
N SER A 115 -4.81 18.38 -6.03
CA SER A 115 -5.32 19.71 -6.28
C SER A 115 -4.84 20.65 -5.17
N PRO A 116 -4.96 21.96 -5.38
CA PRO A 116 -4.83 22.95 -4.30
C PRO A 116 -5.54 22.57 -3.01
N ALA A 117 -6.45 21.67 -3.11
CA ALA A 117 -7.25 21.05 -2.09
C ALA A 117 -6.47 20.13 -1.16
N ALA A 118 -5.70 19.19 -1.67
CA ALA A 118 -4.82 18.37 -0.84
C ALA A 118 -3.74 19.23 -0.19
N GLU A 119 -3.29 20.25 -0.91
CA GLU A 119 -2.35 21.24 -0.37
C GLU A 119 -2.88 22.00 0.83
N SER A 120 -4.15 22.38 0.82
CA SER A 120 -4.80 23.05 1.94
C SER A 120 -4.91 22.18 3.19
N VAL A 121 -5.09 20.86 3.02
CA VAL A 121 -5.17 19.89 4.13
C VAL A 121 -3.78 19.58 4.69
N LEU A 122 -2.79 19.41 3.81
CA LEU A 122 -1.42 19.06 4.22
C LEU A 122 -0.64 20.26 4.79
N GLY A 123 -1.08 21.48 4.46
CA GLY A 123 -0.42 22.71 4.95
C GLY A 123 1.07 22.74 4.60
N SER A 124 1.91 23.02 5.58
CA SER A 124 3.38 23.06 5.44
C SER A 124 4.06 21.70 5.69
N SER A 125 3.32 20.64 5.96
CA SER A 125 3.91 19.33 6.27
C SER A 125 4.62 18.74 5.06
N PRO A 126 5.88 18.31 5.19
CA PRO A 126 6.60 17.72 4.08
C PRO A 126 6.08 16.31 3.80
N VAL A 127 5.95 15.94 2.54
CA VAL A 127 5.79 14.54 2.14
C VAL A 127 7.11 13.80 2.29
N LEU A 128 7.07 12.48 2.42
CA LEU A 128 8.23 11.66 2.74
C LEU A 128 9.46 11.94 1.84
N PRO A 129 9.39 11.93 0.49
CA PRO A 129 10.55 12.22 -0.34
C PRO A 129 11.06 13.67 -0.18
N GLN A 130 10.15 14.65 -0.05
CA GLN A 130 10.49 16.04 0.21
C GLN A 130 11.26 16.18 1.52
N HIS A 131 10.84 15.45 2.57
CA HIS A 131 11.52 15.45 3.86
C HIS A 131 12.95 14.92 3.75
N PHE A 132 13.16 13.82 3.02
CA PHE A 132 14.48 13.30 2.74
C PHE A 132 15.34 14.31 1.97
N LYS A 133 14.80 14.91 0.90
CA LYS A 133 15.49 15.92 0.07
C LYS A 133 15.95 17.12 0.91
N SER A 134 15.06 17.65 1.73
CA SER A 134 15.34 18.79 2.61
C SER A 134 16.38 18.50 3.69
N ASN A 135 16.60 17.20 4.00
CA ASN A 135 17.58 16.77 4.99
C ASN A 135 18.87 16.19 4.38
N GLY A 136 19.15 16.54 3.12
CA GLY A 136 20.44 16.32 2.47
C GLY A 136 20.58 14.96 1.78
N TYR A 137 19.48 14.24 1.54
CA TYR A 137 19.48 13.06 0.69
C TYR A 137 19.37 13.41 -0.78
N TYR A 138 20.01 12.62 -1.64
CA TYR A 138 19.77 12.65 -3.08
C TYR A 138 18.54 11.81 -3.39
N THR A 139 17.45 12.43 -3.85
CA THR A 139 16.16 11.76 -4.03
C THR A 139 15.91 11.41 -5.49
N MET A 140 15.56 10.15 -5.75
CA MET A 140 15.32 9.62 -7.09
C MET A 140 14.08 8.75 -7.12
N ALA A 141 13.33 8.77 -8.23
CA ALA A 141 12.15 7.93 -8.40
C ALA A 141 11.96 7.42 -9.81
N SER A 142 11.39 6.23 -9.93
CA SER A 142 10.85 5.68 -11.17
C SER A 142 9.49 5.01 -10.94
N GLY A 143 8.58 5.16 -11.90
CA GLY A 143 7.28 4.50 -11.90
C GLY A 143 6.27 5.00 -10.85
N LYS A 144 5.44 4.09 -10.34
CA LYS A 144 4.28 4.42 -9.50
C LYS A 144 4.65 4.53 -8.02
N ILE A 145 5.11 5.68 -7.58
CA ILE A 145 5.30 5.98 -6.14
C ILE A 145 4.06 6.64 -5.56
N SER A 146 3.61 7.71 -6.13
CA SER A 146 2.32 8.36 -5.92
C SER A 146 1.27 7.83 -6.92
N HIS A 147 0.05 8.35 -6.87
CA HIS A 147 -1.01 7.88 -7.77
C HIS A 147 -1.02 8.59 -9.13
N HIS A 148 -0.62 9.83 -9.19
CA HIS A 148 -0.69 10.67 -10.39
C HIS A 148 0.66 11.10 -11.00
N GLY A 149 1.77 10.58 -10.50
CA GLY A 149 3.10 10.87 -11.02
C GLY A 149 3.47 12.36 -10.94
N THR A 150 3.91 12.98 -12.05
CA THR A 150 4.31 14.39 -12.10
C THR A 150 3.20 15.39 -11.76
N ALA A 151 1.96 14.93 -11.86
CA ALA A 151 0.80 15.73 -11.54
C ALA A 151 0.51 15.74 -10.04
N ASP A 152 1.30 15.03 -9.26
CA ASP A 152 1.14 14.97 -7.82
C ASP A 152 1.69 16.21 -7.12
N PHE A 153 1.19 16.35 -5.93
CA PHE A 153 1.45 17.38 -4.95
C PHE A 153 2.95 17.62 -4.72
N ARG A 154 3.40 18.89 -4.87
CA ARG A 154 4.79 19.34 -4.66
C ARG A 154 5.85 18.48 -5.36
N HIS A 155 5.52 17.97 -6.51
CA HIS A 155 6.34 17.03 -7.25
C HIS A 155 7.79 17.52 -7.47
N ALA A 156 7.97 18.77 -7.92
CA ALA A 156 9.30 19.35 -8.13
C ALA A 156 10.14 19.46 -6.85
N GLU A 157 9.50 19.50 -5.67
CA GLU A 157 10.17 19.56 -4.39
C GLU A 157 10.59 18.19 -3.85
N GLN A 158 10.08 17.09 -4.45
CA GLN A 158 10.31 15.74 -3.97
C GLN A 158 11.59 15.11 -4.55
N TRP A 159 11.85 15.31 -5.84
CA TRP A 159 12.84 14.54 -6.57
C TRP A 159 13.96 15.39 -7.15
N HIS A 160 15.19 14.84 -7.20
CA HIS A 160 16.28 15.38 -7.98
C HIS A 160 16.30 14.79 -9.39
N GLU A 161 16.00 13.48 -9.49
CA GLU A 161 15.82 12.76 -10.75
C GLU A 161 14.58 11.89 -10.67
N GLU A 162 13.85 11.77 -11.78
CA GLU A 162 12.72 10.86 -11.85
C GLU A 162 12.36 10.42 -13.26
N VAL A 163 11.68 9.29 -13.33
CA VAL A 163 10.88 8.85 -14.45
C VAL A 163 9.47 8.61 -13.94
N PRO A 164 8.58 9.57 -14.13
CA PRO A 164 7.23 9.48 -13.61
C PRO A 164 6.37 8.50 -14.40
N LEU A 165 5.28 8.05 -13.78
CA LEU A 165 4.35 7.08 -14.35
C LEU A 165 3.76 7.50 -15.70
N TYR A 166 3.54 8.81 -15.94
CA TYR A 166 2.77 9.31 -17.08
C TYR A 166 3.53 10.24 -18.04
N VAL A 167 4.75 10.63 -17.72
CA VAL A 167 5.48 11.60 -18.53
C VAL A 167 6.82 11.04 -18.94
N ILE A 168 6.83 10.46 -20.11
CA ILE A 168 8.07 10.15 -20.78
C ILE A 168 7.98 10.79 -22.14
N GLY A 169 9.07 11.36 -22.62
CA GLY A 169 9.12 12.22 -23.80
C GLY A 169 8.41 11.69 -25.05
N PRO A 170 8.39 12.41 -26.16
CA PRO A 170 7.49 12.17 -27.30
C PRO A 170 7.53 10.77 -27.90
N ARG A 171 8.64 10.03 -27.71
CA ARG A 171 8.77 8.62 -28.16
C ARG A 171 8.14 7.62 -27.18
N ASP A 172 8.12 7.96 -25.92
CA ASP A 172 7.76 7.04 -24.82
C ASP A 172 6.36 7.35 -24.27
N ALA A 173 5.80 8.52 -24.60
CA ALA A 173 4.46 8.94 -24.20
C ALA A 173 3.38 7.92 -24.62
N HIS A 174 3.57 7.24 -25.75
CA HIS A 174 2.66 6.21 -26.23
C HIS A 174 2.68 4.94 -25.38
N ILE A 175 3.80 4.60 -24.73
CA ILE A 175 3.90 3.38 -23.90
C ILE A 175 3.15 3.57 -22.60
N PHE A 176 3.19 4.77 -22.05
CA PHE A 176 2.72 5.04 -20.69
C PHE A 176 1.40 5.82 -20.69
N ALA A 177 1.16 6.67 -21.70
CA ALA A 177 -0.09 7.42 -21.82
C ALA A 177 -1.26 6.55 -22.24
N ASN A 178 -1.02 5.49 -22.99
CA ASN A 178 -2.05 4.66 -23.62
C ASN A 178 -2.26 3.32 -22.90
N GLY A 179 -2.21 3.31 -21.57
CA GLY A 179 -2.94 2.29 -20.88
C GLY A 179 -2.18 1.13 -20.29
N TYR A 180 -0.88 1.18 -20.13
CA TYR A 180 -0.21 0.14 -19.36
C TYR A 180 -0.47 0.22 -17.85
N GLY A 181 -1.00 1.33 -17.37
CA GLY A 181 -1.30 1.48 -15.96
C GLY A 181 -2.73 1.92 -15.70
N TYR A 182 -3.16 2.96 -16.37
CA TYR A 182 -4.41 3.64 -16.13
C TYR A 182 -4.90 4.24 -17.44
N GLY A 183 -5.68 3.47 -18.18
CA GLY A 183 -6.15 3.97 -19.45
C GLY A 183 -7.37 4.84 -19.31
N SER A 184 -7.26 6.11 -19.61
CA SER A 184 -8.29 6.75 -20.41
C SER A 184 -8.03 6.36 -21.85
N TYR A 185 -8.69 5.32 -22.32
CA TYR A 185 -8.54 4.83 -23.68
C TYR A 185 -9.40 5.67 -24.61
N GLY A 186 -8.77 6.38 -25.53
CA GLY A 186 -9.45 6.92 -26.68
C GLY A 186 -9.97 5.82 -27.59
N LYS A 187 -10.93 6.14 -28.45
CA LYS A 187 -11.55 5.18 -29.39
C LYS A 187 -10.56 4.48 -30.33
N ASP A 188 -9.33 4.97 -30.46
CA ASP A 188 -8.28 4.47 -31.35
C ASP A 188 -7.21 3.61 -30.66
N ASP A 189 -7.31 3.37 -29.34
CA ASP A 189 -6.27 2.75 -28.55
C ASP A 189 -6.16 1.23 -28.73
N HIS A 190 -7.10 0.60 -29.43
CA HIS A 190 -7.00 -0.79 -29.86
C HIS A 190 -5.76 -1.09 -30.72
N LYS A 191 -5.11 -0.07 -31.28
CA LYS A 191 -3.88 -0.21 -32.06
C LYS A 191 -2.63 -0.48 -31.22
N TYR A 192 -2.65 -0.13 -29.93
CA TYR A 192 -1.48 -0.18 -29.04
C TYR A 192 -1.57 -1.25 -27.98
N TYR A 193 -2.70 -1.91 -27.86
CA TYR A 193 -2.92 -3.10 -27.05
C TYR A 193 -3.27 -4.25 -27.95
N PRO A 194 -2.31 -5.07 -28.33
CA PRO A 194 -2.64 -6.36 -28.87
C PRO A 194 -3.43 -7.09 -27.78
N PHE A 195 -4.70 -7.37 -28.05
CA PHE A 195 -5.46 -8.33 -27.32
C PHE A 195 -4.65 -9.63 -27.27
N PRO A 196 -4.73 -10.42 -26.16
CA PRO A 196 -3.86 -11.54 -25.98
C PRO A 196 -3.81 -12.42 -27.21
N VAL A 197 -2.60 -12.67 -27.68
CA VAL A 197 -2.34 -13.61 -28.78
C VAL A 197 -2.75 -14.98 -28.28
N GLY A 198 -3.71 -15.60 -28.96
CA GLY A 198 -4.25 -16.91 -28.56
C GLY A 198 -5.70 -16.89 -28.11
N GLY A 199 -6.41 -15.76 -28.28
CA GLY A 199 -7.86 -15.68 -28.06
C GLY A 199 -8.27 -15.61 -26.60
N GLY A 200 -7.39 -15.13 -25.72
CA GLY A 200 -7.75 -14.83 -24.34
C GLY A 200 -8.90 -13.83 -24.33
N GLN A 201 -10.03 -14.24 -23.76
CA GLN A 201 -11.19 -13.37 -23.67
C GLN A 201 -10.94 -12.34 -22.56
N ILE A 202 -11.29 -11.08 -22.84
CA ILE A 202 -11.24 -10.02 -21.86
C ILE A 202 -12.43 -10.20 -20.93
N ILE A 203 -12.16 -10.28 -19.62
CA ILE A 203 -13.22 -10.17 -18.61
C ILE A 203 -13.53 -8.69 -18.47
N GLN A 204 -14.54 -8.23 -19.20
CA GLN A 204 -15.02 -6.85 -19.14
C GLN A 204 -16.21 -6.72 -18.22
N SER A 205 -16.18 -5.70 -17.39
CA SER A 205 -17.36 -5.24 -16.67
C SER A 205 -18.34 -4.58 -17.63
N GLU A 206 -19.61 -4.96 -17.57
CA GLU A 206 -20.68 -4.34 -18.36
C GLU A 206 -20.87 -2.84 -18.06
N HIS A 207 -20.35 -2.38 -16.93
CA HIS A 207 -20.48 -1.00 -16.50
C HIS A 207 -19.71 0.00 -17.37
N TYR A 208 -18.63 -0.43 -17.99
CA TYR A 208 -17.80 0.45 -18.85
C TYR A 208 -18.16 0.37 -20.34
N GLY A 209 -19.13 -0.45 -20.72
CA GLY A 209 -19.58 -0.62 -22.08
C GLY A 209 -18.58 -1.31 -23.02
N PRO A 210 -19.02 -1.69 -24.22
CA PRO A 210 -18.12 -2.24 -25.23
C PRO A 210 -17.15 -1.16 -25.70
N GLY A 211 -15.84 -1.43 -25.59
CA GLY A 211 -14.78 -0.54 -26.06
C GLY A 211 -14.04 0.26 -24.99
N THR A 212 -14.18 -0.05 -23.72
CA THR A 212 -13.36 0.51 -22.63
C THR A 212 -12.43 -0.55 -22.02
N PRO A 213 -11.35 -0.94 -22.73
CA PRO A 213 -10.47 -2.04 -22.29
C PRO A 213 -9.73 -1.78 -20.98
N GLY A 214 -9.49 -0.54 -20.62
CA GLY A 214 -8.66 -0.17 -19.47
C GLY A 214 -9.18 -0.50 -18.11
N MET A 215 -10.45 -0.84 -18.04
CA MET A 215 -11.07 -1.24 -16.78
C MET A 215 -11.38 -2.74 -16.74
N SER A 216 -10.96 -3.49 -17.77
CA SER A 216 -11.09 -4.95 -17.72
C SER A 216 -10.24 -5.53 -16.59
N LEU A 217 -10.69 -6.66 -16.04
CA LEU A 217 -9.93 -7.38 -15.02
C LEU A 217 -8.69 -8.03 -15.60
N CYS A 218 -8.82 -8.66 -16.78
CA CYS A 218 -7.76 -9.46 -17.36
C CYS A 218 -7.64 -9.18 -18.86
N SER A 219 -6.42 -9.02 -19.34
CA SER A 219 -6.09 -8.95 -20.76
C SER A 219 -5.22 -10.12 -21.23
N GLY A 220 -4.64 -10.89 -20.29
CA GLY A 220 -3.90 -12.11 -20.57
C GLY A 220 -2.46 -11.88 -21.02
N ALA A 221 -1.89 -12.92 -21.65
CA ALA A 221 -0.49 -12.98 -22.05
C ALA A 221 -0.18 -12.05 -23.24
N LEU A 222 1.00 -11.44 -23.24
CA LEU A 222 1.52 -10.64 -24.35
C LEU A 222 2.75 -11.32 -24.95
N GLU A 223 2.76 -11.52 -26.25
CA GLU A 223 3.97 -11.88 -26.98
C GLU A 223 4.94 -10.69 -27.00
N ARG A 224 6.22 -10.92 -26.77
CA ARG A 224 7.23 -9.84 -26.73
C ARG A 224 7.24 -8.97 -27.98
N ARG A 225 7.03 -9.57 -29.17
CA ARG A 225 6.95 -8.85 -30.45
C ARG A 225 5.78 -7.87 -30.55
N ASP A 226 4.72 -8.09 -29.75
CA ASP A 226 3.50 -7.29 -29.75
C ASP A 226 3.54 -6.19 -28.68
N ILE A 227 4.55 -6.22 -27.79
CA ILE A 227 4.80 -5.17 -26.81
C ILE A 227 5.55 -4.03 -27.51
N PRO A 228 5.06 -2.78 -27.46
CA PRO A 228 5.76 -1.61 -28.00
C PRO A 228 7.21 -1.48 -27.48
N ASN A 229 8.01 -0.65 -28.14
CA ASN A 229 9.40 -0.33 -27.76
C ASN A 229 10.33 -1.56 -27.63
N GLY A 230 10.25 -2.45 -28.62
CA GLY A 230 11.14 -3.60 -28.66
C GLY A 230 10.81 -4.68 -27.63
N GLY A 231 9.57 -4.73 -27.17
CA GLY A 231 9.12 -5.78 -26.25
C GLY A 231 9.32 -5.47 -24.77
N VAL A 232 9.59 -4.21 -24.41
CA VAL A 232 9.86 -3.79 -23.03
C VAL A 232 8.57 -3.30 -22.36
N MET A 233 8.20 -3.93 -21.25
CA MET A 233 7.08 -3.49 -20.41
C MET A 233 7.49 -2.26 -19.56
N PRO A 234 6.51 -1.40 -19.16
CA PRO A 234 6.80 -0.25 -18.31
C PRO A 234 7.56 -0.59 -17.03
N ASP A 235 7.17 -1.65 -16.35
CA ASP A 235 7.81 -2.07 -15.09
C ASP A 235 9.26 -2.52 -15.31
N GLU A 236 9.59 -3.10 -16.48
CA GLU A 236 10.97 -3.39 -16.87
C GLU A 236 11.78 -2.11 -17.06
N TYR A 237 11.20 -1.11 -17.72
CA TYR A 237 11.83 0.19 -17.91
C TYR A 237 12.12 0.89 -16.57
N PHE A 238 11.17 0.88 -15.63
CA PHE A 238 11.35 1.46 -14.30
C PHE A 238 12.46 0.74 -13.52
N ALA A 239 12.49 -0.59 -13.60
CA ALA A 239 13.54 -1.38 -13.00
C ALA A 239 14.91 -1.04 -13.59
N ASP A 240 15.03 -1.04 -14.93
CA ASP A 240 16.29 -0.80 -15.64
C ASP A 240 16.83 0.63 -15.36
N TRP A 241 15.94 1.63 -15.33
CA TRP A 241 16.30 2.99 -14.93
C TRP A 241 16.86 3.06 -13.51
N THR A 242 16.25 2.33 -12.57
CA THR A 242 16.71 2.26 -11.19
C THR A 242 18.03 1.51 -11.07
N VAL A 243 18.18 0.40 -11.80
CA VAL A 243 19.42 -0.39 -11.90
C VAL A 243 20.61 0.48 -12.34
N GLU A 244 20.43 1.31 -13.36
CA GLU A 244 21.48 2.21 -13.81
C GLU A 244 21.95 3.19 -12.73
N ARG A 245 21.02 3.64 -11.86
CA ARG A 245 21.33 4.55 -10.76
C ARG A 245 21.99 3.83 -9.58
N LEU A 246 21.57 2.62 -9.29
CA LEU A 246 22.20 1.81 -8.24
C LEU A 246 23.68 1.49 -8.54
N LYS A 247 24.09 1.51 -9.81
CA LYS A 247 25.50 1.32 -10.23
C LYS A 247 26.38 2.55 -10.02
N LYS A 248 25.78 3.75 -9.86
CA LYS A 248 26.52 5.01 -9.69
C LYS A 248 27.00 5.16 -8.25
N THR A 249 28.01 6.01 -8.05
CA THR A 249 28.44 6.48 -6.73
C THR A 249 27.83 7.83 -6.42
N TYR A 250 27.58 8.10 -5.16
CA TYR A 250 26.96 9.35 -4.69
C TYR A 250 27.73 9.92 -3.51
N ASP A 251 27.92 11.23 -3.51
CA ASP A 251 28.57 11.96 -2.41
C ASP A 251 27.66 12.15 -1.19
N LYS A 252 26.36 11.93 -1.39
CA LYS A 252 25.32 12.04 -0.36
C LYS A 252 24.57 10.72 -0.23
N PRO A 253 23.97 10.43 0.92
CA PRO A 253 23.04 9.30 1.01
C PRO A 253 21.87 9.54 0.06
N PHE A 254 21.33 8.48 -0.50
CA PHE A 254 20.17 8.57 -1.41
C PHE A 254 18.90 8.00 -0.79
N PHE A 255 17.77 8.56 -1.22
CA PHE A 255 16.45 7.97 -1.15
C PHE A 255 16.01 7.66 -2.58
N MET A 256 16.01 6.38 -2.93
CA MET A 256 15.69 5.89 -4.27
C MET A 256 14.41 5.07 -4.23
N ALA A 257 13.39 5.52 -4.95
CA ALA A 257 12.09 4.87 -5.01
C ALA A 257 11.88 4.23 -6.39
N CYS A 258 11.40 2.98 -6.40
CA CYS A 258 10.97 2.29 -7.60
C CYS A 258 9.56 1.73 -7.38
N GLY A 259 8.60 2.19 -8.16
CA GLY A 259 7.20 1.79 -8.05
C GLY A 259 6.74 1.04 -9.29
N PHE A 260 6.22 -0.18 -9.08
CA PHE A 260 5.72 -1.04 -10.13
C PHE A 260 4.19 -0.95 -10.24
N ILE A 261 3.69 -1.15 -11.47
CA ILE A 261 2.27 -1.13 -11.78
C ILE A 261 1.67 -2.52 -11.58
N ARG A 262 2.36 -3.57 -12.07
CA ARG A 262 1.86 -4.93 -11.90
C ARG A 262 1.98 -5.36 -10.43
N PRO A 263 0.96 -6.12 -9.95
CA PRO A 263 -0.15 -6.77 -10.63
C PRO A 263 -1.46 -5.96 -10.77
N HIS A 264 -1.48 -4.63 -10.77
CA HIS A 264 -2.71 -3.86 -11.01
C HIS A 264 -3.41 -4.24 -12.33
N VAL A 265 -4.74 -4.21 -12.31
CA VAL A 265 -5.60 -4.43 -13.50
C VAL A 265 -5.25 -3.47 -14.65
N PRO A 266 -5.45 -3.88 -15.92
CA PRO A 266 -5.80 -5.22 -16.39
C PRO A 266 -4.64 -6.19 -16.18
N TYR A 267 -4.92 -7.42 -15.71
CA TYR A 267 -3.86 -8.40 -15.48
C TYR A 267 -3.27 -8.84 -16.82
N THR A 268 -2.09 -8.35 -17.10
CA THR A 268 -1.32 -8.68 -18.30
C THR A 268 0.17 -8.65 -18.02
N ALA A 269 0.89 -9.59 -18.60
CA ALA A 269 2.34 -9.73 -18.49
C ALA A 269 2.87 -10.42 -19.76
N PRO A 270 4.18 -10.40 -20.01
CA PRO A 270 4.78 -11.20 -21.09
C PRO A 270 4.46 -12.69 -20.95
N LYS A 271 4.27 -13.35 -22.09
CA LYS A 271 3.80 -14.74 -22.19
C LYS A 271 4.64 -15.72 -21.37
N GLU A 272 5.94 -15.54 -21.30
CA GLU A 272 6.84 -16.40 -20.53
C GLU A 272 6.47 -16.51 -19.04
N TYR A 273 5.81 -15.50 -18.48
CA TYR A 273 5.31 -15.55 -17.08
C TYR A 273 3.99 -16.31 -16.97
N PHE A 274 3.14 -16.27 -18.00
CA PHE A 274 1.94 -17.09 -18.07
C PHE A 274 2.28 -18.57 -18.22
N ASP A 275 3.30 -18.90 -19.00
CA ASP A 275 3.78 -20.28 -19.22
C ASP A 275 4.27 -20.96 -17.92
N LEU A 276 4.57 -20.18 -16.88
CA LEU A 276 4.87 -20.71 -15.54
C LEU A 276 3.65 -21.35 -14.85
N PHE A 277 2.44 -21.04 -15.31
CA PHE A 277 1.18 -21.44 -14.70
C PHE A 277 0.24 -22.05 -15.77
N PRO A 278 0.45 -23.31 -16.20
CA PRO A 278 -0.46 -23.95 -17.14
C PRO A 278 -1.91 -23.86 -16.66
N LEU A 279 -2.82 -23.42 -17.53
CA LEU A 279 -4.19 -23.07 -17.13
C LEU A 279 -4.92 -24.24 -16.47
N ASP A 280 -4.72 -25.46 -16.98
CA ASP A 280 -5.37 -26.66 -16.44
C ASP A 280 -4.98 -26.94 -14.99
N ASP A 281 -3.75 -26.57 -14.60
CA ASP A 281 -3.19 -26.79 -13.27
C ASP A 281 -3.49 -25.64 -12.29
N VAL A 282 -4.10 -24.53 -12.75
CA VAL A 282 -4.36 -23.37 -11.89
C VAL A 282 -5.35 -23.72 -10.77
N ILE A 283 -4.91 -23.51 -9.55
CA ILE A 283 -5.73 -23.64 -8.33
C ILE A 283 -6.47 -22.33 -8.12
N VAL A 284 -7.79 -22.41 -8.11
CA VAL A 284 -8.65 -21.26 -7.81
C VAL A 284 -9.00 -21.30 -6.33
N PRO A 285 -8.79 -20.22 -5.57
CA PRO A 285 -9.20 -20.17 -4.16
C PRO A 285 -10.70 -20.47 -4.00
N ASP A 286 -11.06 -21.27 -2.98
CA ASP A 286 -12.45 -21.57 -2.66
C ASP A 286 -13.08 -20.42 -1.86
N THR A 287 -13.54 -19.41 -2.57
CA THR A 287 -14.05 -18.17 -1.97
C THR A 287 -15.56 -17.98 -2.17
N ILE A 288 -16.17 -18.74 -3.12
CA ILE A 288 -17.57 -18.54 -3.53
C ILE A 288 -18.57 -19.31 -2.64
N SER A 289 -18.14 -20.34 -1.92
CA SER A 289 -19.03 -21.19 -1.13
C SER A 289 -19.65 -20.50 0.09
N LYS A 290 -19.23 -19.28 0.40
CA LYS A 290 -19.56 -18.59 1.64
C LYS A 290 -20.54 -17.46 1.39
N LYS A 291 -21.72 -17.63 1.97
CA LYS A 291 -22.85 -16.70 1.83
C LYS A 291 -22.56 -15.42 2.59
N MET A 292 -22.99 -14.31 2.02
CA MET A 292 -22.94 -12.99 2.67
C MET A 292 -24.13 -12.72 3.60
N ALA A 293 -24.81 -13.77 4.05
CA ALA A 293 -26.07 -13.62 4.79
C ALA A 293 -25.91 -12.84 6.11
N ASP A 294 -24.79 -13.04 6.81
CA ASP A 294 -24.46 -12.39 8.08
C ASP A 294 -23.72 -11.04 7.94
N ILE A 295 -23.46 -10.61 6.69
CA ILE A 295 -22.84 -9.31 6.42
C ILE A 295 -23.88 -8.20 6.44
N PRO A 296 -23.62 -7.07 7.14
CA PRO A 296 -24.48 -5.90 7.14
C PRO A 296 -24.72 -5.33 5.73
N LEU A 297 -25.83 -4.63 5.55
CA LEU A 297 -26.21 -4.09 4.25
C LEU A 297 -25.14 -3.18 3.64
N TYR A 298 -24.50 -2.38 4.48
CA TYR A 298 -23.40 -1.51 4.07
C TYR A 298 -22.19 -2.30 3.58
N GLY A 299 -21.82 -3.39 4.26
CA GLY A 299 -20.77 -4.32 3.84
C GLY A 299 -21.06 -4.96 2.49
N LYS A 300 -22.31 -5.39 2.27
CA LYS A 300 -22.78 -5.90 0.96
C LYS A 300 -22.65 -4.85 -0.15
N ALA A 301 -22.97 -3.59 0.16
CA ALA A 301 -22.80 -2.49 -0.80
C ALA A 301 -21.32 -2.22 -1.12
N LEU A 302 -20.44 -2.32 -0.14
CA LEU A 302 -18.99 -2.22 -0.35
C LEU A 302 -18.46 -3.36 -1.22
N ALA A 303 -18.93 -4.59 -1.03
CA ALA A 303 -18.50 -5.76 -1.82
C ALA A 303 -18.77 -5.58 -3.32
N LEU A 304 -19.83 -4.87 -3.70
CA LEU A 304 -20.10 -4.53 -5.09
C LEU A 304 -19.07 -3.56 -5.69
N GLY A 305 -18.36 -2.82 -4.83
CA GLY A 305 -17.34 -1.88 -5.26
C GLY A 305 -17.88 -0.67 -6.00
N ILE A 306 -16.96 0.14 -6.54
CA ILE A 306 -17.28 1.33 -7.37
C ILE A 306 -18.07 0.95 -8.63
N ILE A 307 -17.96 -0.31 -9.05
CA ILE A 307 -18.61 -0.86 -10.23
C ILE A 307 -19.70 -1.83 -9.78
N PRO A 308 -20.88 -1.35 -9.39
CA PRO A 308 -21.94 -2.22 -8.92
C PRO A 308 -22.28 -3.26 -9.98
N ASN A 309 -22.25 -4.53 -9.61
CA ASN A 309 -22.60 -5.69 -10.44
C ASN A 309 -21.66 -5.97 -11.62
N GLY A 310 -20.52 -5.24 -11.76
CA GLY A 310 -19.68 -5.40 -12.94
C GLY A 310 -18.80 -6.64 -12.92
N ASP A 311 -17.89 -6.69 -11.94
CA ASP A 311 -16.82 -7.69 -11.98
C ASP A 311 -17.32 -9.09 -11.60
N ALA A 312 -18.07 -9.24 -10.51
CA ALA A 312 -18.63 -10.53 -10.10
C ALA A 312 -19.55 -11.11 -11.20
N ALA A 313 -20.45 -10.29 -11.75
CA ALA A 313 -21.33 -10.70 -12.85
C ALA A 313 -20.54 -11.09 -14.10
N ALA A 314 -19.47 -10.35 -14.43
CA ALA A 314 -18.62 -10.66 -15.59
C ALA A 314 -17.86 -11.97 -15.40
N VAL A 315 -17.32 -12.23 -14.22
CA VAL A 315 -16.61 -13.48 -13.91
C VAL A 315 -17.57 -14.67 -13.93
N GLU A 316 -18.76 -14.54 -13.34
CA GLU A 316 -19.79 -15.58 -13.39
C GLU A 316 -20.28 -15.86 -14.82
N LYS A 317 -20.52 -14.82 -15.61
CA LYS A 317 -20.96 -14.95 -17.01
C LYS A 317 -19.91 -15.60 -17.91
N THR A 318 -18.65 -15.23 -17.75
CA THR A 318 -17.55 -15.76 -18.58
C THR A 318 -17.02 -17.09 -18.08
N LYS A 319 -17.21 -17.39 -16.79
CA LYS A 319 -16.61 -18.56 -16.08
C LYS A 319 -15.08 -18.62 -16.18
N MET A 320 -14.44 -17.47 -16.38
CA MET A 320 -12.98 -17.34 -16.59
C MET A 320 -12.22 -17.09 -15.29
N ARG A 321 -12.61 -17.73 -14.22
CA ARG A 321 -11.97 -17.54 -12.92
C ARG A 321 -10.55 -18.09 -12.86
N LYS A 322 -10.28 -19.20 -13.55
CA LYS A 322 -8.94 -19.77 -13.68
C LYS A 322 -8.00 -18.82 -14.41
N GLU A 323 -8.45 -18.27 -15.53
CA GLU A 323 -7.69 -17.32 -16.34
C GLU A 323 -7.37 -16.05 -15.54
N LEU A 324 -8.31 -15.60 -14.71
CA LEU A 324 -8.11 -14.44 -13.85
C LEU A 324 -7.00 -14.69 -12.81
N VAL A 325 -7.04 -15.85 -12.13
CA VAL A 325 -6.03 -16.28 -11.16
C VAL A 325 -4.67 -16.48 -11.84
N GLN A 326 -4.64 -17.18 -12.99
CA GLN A 326 -3.43 -17.36 -13.79
C GLN A 326 -2.78 -16.01 -14.12
N ALA A 327 -3.57 -15.07 -14.62
CA ALA A 327 -3.08 -13.77 -15.04
C ALA A 327 -2.50 -12.95 -13.89
N TYR A 328 -3.11 -13.01 -12.70
CA TYR A 328 -2.59 -12.33 -11.52
C TYR A 328 -1.28 -12.98 -11.02
N LEU A 329 -1.21 -14.31 -10.97
CA LEU A 329 0.02 -15.04 -10.64
C LEU A 329 1.15 -14.73 -11.64
N ALA A 330 0.83 -14.66 -12.93
CA ALA A 330 1.79 -14.27 -13.97
C ALA A 330 2.30 -12.83 -13.77
N CYS A 331 1.42 -11.89 -13.43
CA CYS A 331 1.79 -10.51 -13.12
C CYS A 331 2.68 -10.43 -11.86
N ILE A 332 2.40 -11.22 -10.83
CA ILE A 332 3.23 -11.30 -9.62
C ILE A 332 4.62 -11.86 -9.97
N ALA A 333 4.71 -12.95 -10.72
CA ALA A 333 5.99 -13.51 -11.14
C ALA A 333 6.79 -12.54 -12.02
N PHE A 334 6.11 -11.78 -12.87
CA PHE A 334 6.73 -10.74 -13.69
C PHE A 334 7.34 -9.62 -12.83
N VAL A 335 6.59 -9.08 -11.87
CA VAL A 335 7.12 -8.01 -11.00
C VAL A 335 8.20 -8.53 -10.05
N ASP A 336 8.09 -9.78 -9.59
CA ASP A 336 9.14 -10.43 -8.81
C ASP A 336 10.50 -10.44 -9.55
N ALA A 337 10.48 -10.74 -10.86
CA ALA A 337 11.69 -10.68 -11.68
C ALA A 337 12.28 -9.26 -11.76
N GLN A 338 11.44 -8.22 -11.79
CA GLN A 338 11.93 -6.84 -11.77
C GLN A 338 12.51 -6.47 -10.40
N VAL A 339 11.88 -6.89 -9.31
CA VAL A 339 12.45 -6.77 -7.95
C VAL A 339 13.79 -7.47 -7.87
N GLY A 340 13.92 -8.65 -8.49
CA GLY A 340 15.18 -9.39 -8.60
C GLY A 340 16.31 -8.55 -9.18
N LYS A 341 16.08 -7.87 -10.31
CA LYS A 341 17.07 -6.98 -10.94
C LYS A 341 17.58 -5.89 -9.97
N LEU A 342 16.67 -5.29 -9.20
CA LEU A 342 17.04 -4.26 -8.22
C LEU A 342 17.91 -4.84 -7.10
N LEU A 343 17.49 -5.99 -6.54
CA LEU A 343 18.19 -6.62 -5.43
C LEU A 343 19.59 -7.12 -5.85
N ASP A 344 19.72 -7.76 -7.02
CA ASP A 344 20.99 -8.23 -7.56
C ASP A 344 21.96 -7.06 -7.81
N THR A 345 21.43 -5.97 -8.38
CA THR A 345 22.24 -4.79 -8.62
C THR A 345 22.69 -4.13 -7.34
N LEU A 346 21.78 -4.00 -6.35
CA LEU A 346 22.13 -3.46 -5.04
C LEU A 346 23.21 -4.29 -4.36
N GLU A 347 23.10 -5.62 -4.38
CA GLU A 347 24.06 -6.54 -3.78
C GLU A 347 25.45 -6.46 -4.42
N ALA A 348 25.49 -6.24 -5.74
CA ALA A 348 26.73 -6.06 -6.50
C ALA A 348 27.30 -4.63 -6.43
N SER A 349 26.56 -3.68 -5.88
CA SER A 349 26.94 -2.26 -5.84
C SER A 349 27.74 -1.89 -4.59
N PRO A 350 28.44 -0.74 -4.60
CA PRO A 350 29.10 -0.21 -3.40
C PRO A 350 28.12 0.14 -2.26
N HIS A 351 26.82 0.07 -2.51
CA HIS A 351 25.76 0.41 -1.56
C HIS A 351 25.20 -0.81 -0.81
N ALA A 352 25.64 -2.02 -1.12
CA ALA A 352 25.10 -3.29 -0.59
C ALA A 352 24.94 -3.34 0.94
N ASN A 353 25.93 -2.83 1.68
CA ASN A 353 25.95 -2.88 3.15
C ASN A 353 25.48 -1.58 3.82
N ASN A 354 25.07 -0.59 3.04
CA ASN A 354 24.70 0.74 3.53
C ASN A 354 23.31 1.19 3.03
N THR A 355 22.47 0.25 2.60
CA THR A 355 21.14 0.55 2.09
C THR A 355 20.09 -0.22 2.88
N THR A 356 19.14 0.50 3.42
CA THR A 356 17.89 -0.05 3.95
C THR A 356 16.93 -0.26 2.80
N VAL A 357 16.34 -1.46 2.69
CA VAL A 357 15.33 -1.78 1.68
C VAL A 357 13.96 -1.82 2.34
N ILE A 358 13.03 -1.03 1.82
CA ILE A 358 11.61 -1.08 2.15
C ILE A 358 10.86 -1.64 0.95
N PHE A 359 10.12 -2.72 1.15
CA PHE A 359 9.24 -3.33 0.14
C PHE A 359 7.82 -3.36 0.68
N TRP A 360 6.86 -2.88 -0.09
CA TRP A 360 5.46 -2.78 0.35
C TRP A 360 4.47 -2.84 -0.81
N GLY A 361 3.31 -3.47 -0.57
CA GLY A 361 2.11 -3.33 -1.39
C GLY A 361 1.27 -2.14 -0.91
N ASP A 362 0.58 -1.45 -1.79
CA ASP A 362 -0.22 -0.28 -1.40
C ASP A 362 -1.60 -0.64 -0.81
N HIS A 363 -2.17 -1.74 -1.22
CA HIS A 363 -3.36 -2.40 -0.67
C HIS A 363 -3.42 -3.83 -1.22
N GLY A 364 -4.37 -4.61 -0.71
CA GLY A 364 -4.60 -5.98 -1.15
C GLY A 364 -5.48 -6.07 -2.41
N GLN A 365 -5.93 -7.30 -2.72
CA GLN A 365 -6.71 -7.63 -3.90
C GLN A 365 -7.54 -8.88 -3.64
N ASN A 366 -8.82 -8.88 -4.04
CA ASN A 366 -9.75 -10.00 -3.90
C ASN A 366 -9.88 -10.79 -5.20
N PHE A 367 -10.14 -12.09 -5.06
CA PHE A 367 -10.38 -13.04 -6.16
C PHE A 367 -11.67 -13.84 -5.98
N GLY A 368 -12.71 -13.19 -5.47
CA GLY A 368 -14.03 -13.75 -5.22
C GLY A 368 -14.41 -13.82 -3.75
N GLU A 369 -13.48 -13.49 -2.84
CA GLU A 369 -13.79 -13.33 -1.42
C GLU A 369 -14.88 -12.28 -1.26
N HIS A 370 -15.90 -12.60 -0.47
CA HIS A 370 -17.06 -11.73 -0.27
C HIS A 370 -17.67 -11.21 -1.59
N MET A 371 -17.64 -12.02 -2.66
CA MET A 371 -18.11 -11.66 -4.01
C MET A 371 -17.41 -10.45 -4.62
N ASN A 372 -16.22 -10.09 -4.14
CA ASN A 372 -15.41 -9.00 -4.65
C ASN A 372 -14.25 -9.54 -5.51
N TYR A 373 -13.94 -8.87 -6.62
CA TYR A 373 -12.86 -9.22 -7.55
C TYR A 373 -11.84 -8.11 -7.74
N ARG A 374 -11.80 -7.16 -6.84
CA ARG A 374 -10.82 -6.06 -6.82
C ARG A 374 -10.36 -5.82 -5.39
N LYS A 375 -10.60 -4.66 -4.91
CA LYS A 375 -10.22 -4.05 -3.64
C LYS A 375 -11.41 -3.22 -3.15
N GLN A 376 -11.15 -2.27 -2.25
CA GLN A 376 -12.19 -1.31 -1.82
C GLN A 376 -13.20 -1.90 -0.86
N THR A 377 -12.78 -2.88 -0.08
CA THR A 377 -13.53 -3.42 1.05
C THR A 377 -12.73 -3.29 2.34
N LEU A 378 -13.38 -3.52 3.46
CA LEU A 378 -12.71 -3.45 4.76
C LEU A 378 -12.20 -4.82 5.26
N TRP A 379 -12.36 -5.88 4.47
CA TRP A 379 -11.85 -7.22 4.81
C TRP A 379 -10.35 -7.37 4.55
N GLY A 380 -9.80 -8.43 5.13
CA GLY A 380 -8.37 -8.71 5.13
C GLY A 380 -7.73 -8.69 3.75
N GLU A 381 -8.37 -9.30 2.76
CA GLU A 381 -7.85 -9.46 1.39
C GLU A 381 -7.66 -8.12 0.68
N SER A 382 -8.54 -7.13 0.95
CA SER A 382 -8.38 -5.76 0.42
C SER A 382 -7.36 -4.92 1.17
N THR A 383 -7.09 -5.24 2.45
CA THR A 383 -6.35 -4.34 3.33
C THR A 383 -4.97 -4.83 3.72
N ARG A 384 -4.77 -6.17 3.77
CA ARG A 384 -3.51 -6.79 4.15
C ARG A 384 -2.52 -6.72 2.99
N VAL A 385 -1.30 -6.32 3.31
CA VAL A 385 -0.23 -6.10 2.33
C VAL A 385 1.08 -6.70 2.81
N PRO A 386 1.95 -7.15 1.92
CA PRO A 386 3.34 -7.43 2.29
C PRO A 386 4.04 -6.12 2.69
N LEU A 387 4.75 -6.15 3.82
CA LEU A 387 5.65 -5.09 4.27
C LEU A 387 6.93 -5.73 4.78
N LEU A 388 8.03 -5.48 4.07
CA LEU A 388 9.35 -6.00 4.40
C LEU A 388 10.31 -4.84 4.64
N ILE A 389 11.02 -4.86 5.77
CA ILE A 389 12.06 -3.87 6.09
C ILE A 389 13.37 -4.63 6.31
N SER A 390 14.30 -4.49 5.37
CA SER A 390 15.66 -5.00 5.48
C SER A 390 16.59 -3.87 5.88
N GLU A 391 17.05 -3.87 7.13
CA GLU A 391 18.00 -2.88 7.62
C GLU A 391 19.34 -3.01 6.89
N ALA A 392 20.08 -1.92 6.77
CA ALA A 392 21.41 -1.93 6.13
C ALA A 392 22.30 -3.01 6.76
N GLY A 393 22.78 -3.95 5.93
CA GLY A 393 23.62 -5.08 6.36
C GLY A 393 22.88 -6.23 7.04
N GLN A 394 21.56 -6.20 7.16
CA GLN A 394 20.77 -7.31 7.73
C GLN A 394 20.90 -8.56 6.85
N LYS A 395 21.23 -9.71 7.48
CA LYS A 395 21.41 -11.01 6.81
C LYS A 395 20.37 -12.04 7.20
N GLN A 396 19.77 -11.90 8.38
CA GLN A 396 18.78 -12.84 8.92
C GLN A 396 17.42 -12.19 9.05
N GLY A 397 16.40 -12.87 8.53
CA GLY A 397 15.03 -12.43 8.63
C GLY A 397 14.43 -12.61 10.02
N LYS A 398 13.41 -11.82 10.30
CA LYS A 398 12.56 -11.88 11.48
C LYS A 398 11.12 -11.83 11.03
N ILE A 399 10.22 -12.49 11.73
CA ILE A 399 8.77 -12.43 11.47
C ILE A 399 8.09 -11.64 12.59
N CYS A 400 7.43 -10.54 12.23
CA CYS A 400 6.59 -9.77 13.14
C CYS A 400 5.11 -10.04 12.84
N ARG A 401 4.37 -10.50 13.86
CA ARG A 401 2.93 -10.83 13.79
C ARG A 401 2.04 -9.71 14.35
N GLN A 402 2.63 -8.64 14.87
CA GLN A 402 1.87 -7.50 15.35
C GLN A 402 1.15 -6.82 14.19
N ALA A 403 -0.08 -6.34 14.43
CA ALA A 403 -0.77 -5.52 13.46
C ALA A 403 -0.04 -4.18 13.30
N VAL A 404 0.36 -3.83 12.08
CA VAL A 404 1.07 -2.60 11.76
C VAL A 404 0.43 -1.91 10.55
N SER A 405 0.60 -0.61 10.48
CA SER A 405 0.00 0.24 9.47
C SER A 405 1.05 0.69 8.45
N LEU A 406 0.68 0.84 7.18
CA LEU A 406 1.56 1.53 6.23
C LEU A 406 1.84 2.98 6.65
N LEU A 407 0.95 3.60 7.44
CA LEU A 407 1.17 4.92 8.04
C LEU A 407 2.43 4.97 8.91
N ASP A 408 2.81 3.84 9.49
CA ASP A 408 3.98 3.70 10.36
C ASP A 408 5.32 3.77 9.60
N VAL A 409 5.31 3.61 8.27
CA VAL A 409 6.52 3.59 7.44
C VAL A 409 7.25 4.92 7.46
N TYR A 410 6.53 6.03 7.36
CA TYR A 410 7.15 7.35 7.37
C TYR A 410 7.90 7.63 8.68
N PRO A 411 7.27 7.60 9.87
CA PRO A 411 8.00 7.83 11.13
C PRO A 411 9.09 6.79 11.39
N THR A 412 8.96 5.56 10.88
CA THR A 412 10.01 4.54 10.95
C THR A 412 11.26 4.96 10.19
N LEU A 413 11.10 5.40 8.94
CA LEU A 413 12.20 5.87 8.13
C LEU A 413 12.86 7.13 8.70
N VAL A 414 12.05 8.05 9.25
CA VAL A 414 12.54 9.24 9.96
C VAL A 414 13.46 8.83 11.13
N GLU A 415 13.02 7.88 11.96
CA GLU A 415 13.81 7.40 13.09
C GLU A 415 15.07 6.64 12.64
N MET A 416 14.95 5.71 11.68
CA MET A 416 16.08 4.92 11.18
C MET A 416 17.17 5.77 10.53
N CYS A 417 16.78 6.86 9.88
CA CYS A 417 17.70 7.75 9.17
C CYS A 417 18.14 8.96 10.02
N GLY A 418 17.71 9.06 11.28
CA GLY A 418 18.04 10.17 12.16
C GLY A 418 17.57 11.53 11.65
N LEU A 419 16.42 11.55 10.97
CA LEU A 419 15.83 12.79 10.45
C LEU A 419 15.00 13.50 11.53
N PRO A 420 14.77 14.81 11.41
CA PRO A 420 13.86 15.54 12.29
C PRO A 420 12.44 14.93 12.26
N LYS A 421 11.81 14.81 13.42
CA LYS A 421 10.43 14.33 13.50
C LYS A 421 9.48 15.31 12.80
N VAL A 422 8.48 14.76 12.10
CA VAL A 422 7.40 15.53 11.47
C VAL A 422 6.20 15.51 12.41
N ALA A 423 5.78 16.67 12.89
CA ALA A 423 4.75 16.79 13.92
C ALA A 423 3.36 16.29 13.48
N THR A 424 3.08 16.29 12.18
CA THR A 424 1.81 15.84 11.60
C THR A 424 1.76 14.34 11.30
N ASN A 425 2.87 13.61 11.51
CA ASN A 425 2.85 12.16 11.35
C ASN A 425 2.00 11.53 12.46
N GLU A 426 0.98 10.79 12.05
CA GLU A 426 0.07 10.06 12.93
C GLU A 426 0.47 8.59 13.10
N GLY A 427 1.35 8.08 12.25
CA GLY A 427 1.91 6.74 12.35
C GLY A 427 2.87 6.58 13.54
N ILE A 428 3.17 5.34 13.88
CA ILE A 428 4.03 4.97 15.01
C ILE A 428 5.25 4.23 14.47
N SER A 429 6.45 4.69 14.83
CA SER A 429 7.68 4.04 14.38
C SER A 429 7.72 2.55 14.70
N LEU A 430 8.08 1.74 13.70
CA LEU A 430 8.27 0.29 13.81
C LEU A 430 9.66 -0.10 14.34
N VAL A 431 10.55 0.85 14.63
CA VAL A 431 11.90 0.56 15.14
C VAL A 431 11.90 -0.35 16.38
N PRO A 432 10.98 -0.20 17.35
CA PRO A 432 10.88 -1.17 18.46
C PRO A 432 10.62 -2.60 17.97
N LEU A 433 9.79 -2.79 16.95
CA LEU A 433 9.48 -4.09 16.35
C LEU A 433 10.62 -4.62 15.46
N LEU A 434 11.39 -3.76 14.81
CA LEU A 434 12.62 -4.16 14.11
C LEU A 434 13.66 -4.74 15.08
N ARG A 435 13.76 -4.16 16.28
CA ARG A 435 14.64 -4.67 17.36
C ARG A 435 14.11 -5.96 17.96
N ASN A 436 12.82 -5.98 18.33
CA ASN A 436 12.13 -7.12 18.90
C ASN A 436 10.76 -7.34 18.23
N PRO A 437 10.64 -8.29 17.29
CA PRO A 437 9.38 -8.56 16.58
C PRO A 437 8.21 -8.99 17.48
N ASN A 438 8.52 -9.43 18.70
CA ASN A 438 7.53 -9.84 19.71
C ASN A 438 7.19 -8.69 20.69
N PHE A 439 7.71 -7.48 20.47
CA PHE A 439 7.32 -6.32 21.26
C PHE A 439 5.81 -6.13 21.17
N ASP A 440 5.15 -6.06 22.33
CA ASP A 440 3.69 -5.95 22.40
C ASP A 440 3.21 -4.55 22.00
N ARG A 441 2.81 -4.42 20.76
CA ARG A 441 2.19 -3.20 20.24
C ARG A 441 0.74 -3.14 20.70
N LYS A 442 0.44 -2.34 21.69
CA LYS A 442 -0.90 -2.21 22.29
C LYS A 442 -1.93 -1.53 21.37
N ILE A 443 -1.49 -0.92 20.29
CA ILE A 443 -2.31 -0.08 19.41
C ILE A 443 -2.68 -0.89 18.17
N PRO A 444 -3.98 -1.09 17.90
CA PRO A 444 -4.44 -1.75 16.68
C PRO A 444 -4.28 -0.84 15.46
N VAL A 445 -4.44 -1.43 14.28
CA VAL A 445 -4.48 -0.70 13.01
C VAL A 445 -5.92 -0.27 12.72
N VAL A 446 -6.05 0.94 12.21
CA VAL A 446 -7.30 1.48 11.65
C VAL A 446 -7.18 1.54 10.14
N THR A 447 -8.09 0.89 9.43
CA THR A 447 -8.28 1.04 7.98
C THR A 447 -9.64 1.68 7.75
N THR A 448 -9.71 2.64 6.85
CA THR A 448 -10.94 3.38 6.55
C THR A 448 -11.26 3.27 5.06
N TYR A 449 -12.52 2.99 4.71
CA TYR A 449 -12.98 3.10 3.34
C TYR A 449 -14.40 3.63 3.27
N GLY A 450 -14.52 4.85 2.76
CA GLY A 450 -15.74 5.66 2.92
C GLY A 450 -15.80 6.37 4.27
N TYR A 451 -16.58 7.44 4.33
CA TYR A 451 -16.76 8.25 5.53
C TYR A 451 -17.46 7.45 6.64
N GLN A 452 -16.87 7.40 7.82
CA GLN A 452 -17.37 6.66 8.99
C GLN A 452 -17.46 5.13 8.80
N CYS A 453 -16.64 4.57 7.93
CA CYS A 453 -16.54 3.13 7.73
C CYS A 453 -15.11 2.66 8.05
N HIS A 454 -14.95 1.86 9.09
CA HIS A 454 -13.64 1.51 9.63
C HIS A 454 -13.51 0.02 9.93
N ALA A 455 -12.31 -0.50 9.72
CA ALA A 455 -11.87 -1.77 10.28
C ALA A 455 -10.77 -1.51 11.32
N ILE A 456 -10.94 -2.07 12.50
CA ILE A 456 -9.97 -2.06 13.60
C ILE A 456 -9.37 -3.45 13.69
N ARG A 457 -8.03 -3.55 13.59
CA ARG A 457 -7.32 -4.84 13.60
C ARG A 457 -6.23 -4.87 14.65
N ASP A 458 -6.30 -5.85 15.55
CA ASP A 458 -5.19 -6.22 16.42
C ASP A 458 -4.48 -7.48 15.89
N GLN A 459 -3.71 -8.16 16.71
CA GLN A 459 -3.02 -9.38 16.31
C GLN A 459 -3.98 -10.55 16.01
N ARG A 460 -5.17 -10.57 16.59
CA ARG A 460 -6.13 -11.69 16.53
C ARG A 460 -7.46 -11.31 15.90
N TYR A 461 -8.01 -10.18 16.29
CA TYR A 461 -9.39 -9.81 15.92
C TYR A 461 -9.43 -8.74 14.84
N THR A 462 -10.46 -8.81 13.99
CA THR A 462 -10.92 -7.72 13.13
C THR A 462 -12.30 -7.30 13.57
N TYR A 463 -12.49 -6.01 13.81
CA TYR A 463 -13.79 -5.39 14.07
C TYR A 463 -14.07 -4.35 12.99
N ILE A 464 -15.20 -4.48 12.31
CA ILE A 464 -15.64 -3.54 11.27
C ILE A 464 -16.88 -2.82 11.78
N ARG A 465 -16.91 -1.50 11.57
CA ARG A 465 -18.07 -0.64 11.84
C ARG A 465 -18.38 0.18 10.62
N TYR A 466 -19.64 0.16 10.22
CA TYR A 466 -20.17 0.94 9.12
C TYR A 466 -20.93 2.16 9.61
N ARG A 467 -21.09 3.15 8.72
CA ARG A 467 -21.78 4.41 9.01
C ARG A 467 -23.23 4.21 9.50
N ASP A 468 -23.97 3.26 8.95
CA ASP A 468 -25.35 2.93 9.34
C ASP A 468 -25.45 2.22 10.69
N GLY A 469 -24.34 1.94 11.32
CA GLY A 469 -24.28 1.21 12.58
C GLY A 469 -24.10 -0.29 12.43
N GLY A 470 -24.05 -0.83 11.22
CA GLY A 470 -23.71 -2.23 10.95
C GLY A 470 -22.35 -2.60 11.50
N GLU A 471 -22.20 -3.83 12.00
CA GLU A 471 -20.99 -4.29 12.66
C GLU A 471 -20.59 -5.70 12.18
N GLU A 472 -19.28 -5.91 12.09
CA GLU A 472 -18.70 -7.24 11.90
C GLU A 472 -17.58 -7.46 12.91
N LEU A 473 -17.39 -8.71 13.33
CA LEU A 473 -16.30 -9.12 14.20
C LEU A 473 -15.80 -10.49 13.78
N TYR A 474 -14.48 -10.64 13.65
CA TYR A 474 -13.86 -11.90 13.23
C TYR A 474 -12.71 -12.27 14.16
N ASP A 475 -12.60 -13.57 14.49
CA ASP A 475 -11.45 -14.15 15.18
C ASP A 475 -10.51 -14.81 14.17
N ARG A 476 -9.51 -14.08 13.70
CA ARG A 476 -8.59 -14.54 12.65
C ARG A 476 -7.70 -15.72 13.06
N SER A 477 -7.70 -16.10 14.32
CA SER A 477 -6.96 -17.29 14.76
C SER A 477 -7.63 -18.60 14.33
N VAL A 478 -8.94 -18.56 14.01
CA VAL A 478 -9.76 -19.69 13.60
C VAL A 478 -10.51 -19.45 12.29
N ASP A 479 -10.62 -18.19 11.86
CA ASP A 479 -11.29 -17.73 10.65
C ASP A 479 -10.42 -16.65 9.98
N ALA A 480 -9.33 -17.09 9.35
CA ALA A 480 -8.33 -16.21 8.76
C ALA A 480 -8.90 -15.34 7.62
N ASP A 481 -9.90 -15.87 6.92
CA ASP A 481 -10.52 -15.26 5.73
C ASP A 481 -11.78 -14.45 6.07
N GLU A 482 -12.06 -14.21 7.36
CA GLU A 482 -13.13 -13.33 7.83
C GLU A 482 -14.54 -13.73 7.30
N HIS A 483 -14.91 -15.02 7.41
CA HIS A 483 -16.15 -15.55 6.84
C HIS A 483 -17.33 -15.67 7.81
N HIS A 484 -17.07 -15.68 9.11
CA HIS A 484 -18.11 -15.85 10.14
C HIS A 484 -18.21 -14.62 11.02
N ASN A 485 -19.24 -13.81 10.79
CA ASN A 485 -19.44 -12.59 11.56
C ASN A 485 -19.93 -12.90 12.99
N LEU A 486 -19.09 -12.65 13.97
CA LEU A 486 -19.33 -12.87 15.40
C LEU A 486 -19.97 -11.67 16.12
N ALA A 487 -20.26 -10.56 15.40
CA ALA A 487 -20.70 -9.30 16.02
C ALA A 487 -22.02 -9.41 16.78
N ALA A 488 -22.92 -10.33 16.38
CA ALA A 488 -24.19 -10.58 17.04
C ALA A 488 -24.08 -11.53 18.24
N ASP A 489 -22.98 -12.26 18.38
CA ASP A 489 -22.81 -13.23 19.45
C ASP A 489 -22.42 -12.54 20.78
N LYS A 490 -23.27 -12.73 21.79
CA LYS A 490 -23.10 -12.09 23.11
C LYS A 490 -21.80 -12.45 23.82
N GLN A 491 -21.23 -13.63 23.55
CA GLN A 491 -19.96 -14.05 24.16
C GLN A 491 -18.77 -13.16 23.73
N TYR A 492 -18.84 -12.53 22.58
CA TYR A 492 -17.81 -11.62 22.04
C TYR A 492 -18.06 -10.13 22.35
N GLN A 493 -19.10 -9.79 23.10
CA GLN A 493 -19.47 -8.39 23.39
C GLN A 493 -18.33 -7.59 24.04
N ALA A 494 -17.58 -8.20 24.96
CA ALA A 494 -16.45 -7.53 25.62
C ALA A 494 -15.30 -7.23 24.64
N ILE A 495 -15.02 -8.14 23.69
CA ILE A 495 -14.03 -7.96 22.65
C ILE A 495 -14.47 -6.84 21.70
N LYS A 496 -15.71 -6.88 21.24
CA LYS A 496 -16.28 -5.85 20.38
C LYS A 496 -16.19 -4.47 21.02
N THR A 497 -16.59 -4.34 22.27
CA THR A 497 -16.49 -3.08 23.04
C THR A 497 -15.05 -2.59 23.14
N LYS A 498 -14.08 -3.48 23.40
CA LYS A 498 -12.66 -3.14 23.44
C LYS A 498 -12.15 -2.64 22.08
N MET A 499 -12.52 -3.31 20.99
CA MET A 499 -12.09 -2.91 19.64
C MET A 499 -12.73 -1.58 19.23
N ALA A 500 -14.01 -1.37 19.53
CA ALA A 500 -14.73 -0.15 19.22
C ALA A 500 -14.16 1.12 19.87
N GLN A 501 -13.40 1.00 20.97
CA GLN A 501 -12.72 2.16 21.59
C GLN A 501 -11.70 2.83 20.68
N TRP A 502 -11.24 2.13 19.66
CA TRP A 502 -10.24 2.60 18.68
C TRP A 502 -10.85 3.23 17.43
N LEU A 503 -12.18 3.24 17.33
CA LEU A 503 -12.83 3.98 16.24
C LEU A 503 -12.44 5.45 16.30
N PRO A 504 -12.16 6.08 15.15
CA PRO A 504 -11.90 7.51 15.08
C PRO A 504 -13.02 8.31 15.73
N LYS A 505 -12.66 9.26 16.60
CA LYS A 505 -13.62 10.09 17.32
C LYS A 505 -13.93 11.39 16.58
N ASN A 506 -12.96 11.85 15.82
CA ASN A 506 -13.05 13.07 15.01
C ASN A 506 -12.66 12.69 13.59
N GLU A 507 -13.57 12.91 12.67
CA GLU A 507 -13.36 12.65 11.26
C GLU A 507 -13.77 13.87 10.46
N VAL A 508 -12.92 14.28 9.54
CA VAL A 508 -13.29 15.33 8.60
C VAL A 508 -14.16 14.75 7.49
N LEU A 509 -15.06 15.55 6.96
CA LEU A 509 -15.89 15.19 5.80
C LEU A 509 -15.00 14.82 4.60
N PRO A 510 -15.49 13.98 3.69
CA PRO A 510 -14.82 13.74 2.42
C PRO A 510 -14.48 15.08 1.75
N PHE A 511 -13.25 15.15 1.23
CA PHE A 511 -12.75 16.40 0.72
C PHE A 511 -13.67 17.02 -0.35
N GLY A 512 -13.96 18.31 -0.17
CA GLY A 512 -14.87 19.07 -1.04
C GLY A 512 -16.35 18.98 -0.66
N MET A 513 -16.73 18.16 0.35
CA MET A 513 -18.09 18.12 0.88
C MET A 513 -18.24 19.06 2.08
N LYS A 514 -19.40 19.68 2.16
CA LYS A 514 -19.82 20.53 3.31
C LYS A 514 -20.85 19.83 4.18
N ASP A 515 -21.62 18.92 3.59
CA ASP A 515 -22.67 18.16 4.26
C ASP A 515 -22.83 16.81 3.53
N PHE A 516 -22.47 15.72 4.21
CA PHE A 516 -22.47 14.40 3.60
C PHE A 516 -23.86 13.94 3.17
N ASP A 517 -24.84 14.13 4.01
CA ASP A 517 -26.21 13.62 3.78
C ASP A 517 -26.96 14.47 2.76
N ASN A 518 -26.86 15.79 2.85
CA ASN A 518 -27.53 16.71 1.93
C ASN A 518 -26.89 16.78 0.55
N GLU A 519 -25.61 16.46 0.42
CA GLU A 519 -24.90 16.36 -0.87
C GLU A 519 -25.02 14.98 -1.52
N GLY A 520 -25.88 14.09 -0.98
CA GLY A 520 -26.17 12.77 -1.56
C GLY A 520 -25.14 11.69 -1.25
N GLY A 521 -24.29 11.92 -0.25
CA GLY A 521 -23.32 10.94 0.24
C GLY A 521 -22.26 10.53 -0.79
N ASP A 522 -21.62 9.41 -0.51
CA ASP A 522 -20.64 8.79 -1.41
C ASP A 522 -21.31 7.78 -2.37
N PHE A 523 -20.49 7.03 -3.10
CA PHE A 523 -20.98 6.01 -4.03
C PHE A 523 -21.70 4.85 -3.30
N ILE A 524 -21.35 4.55 -2.04
CA ILE A 524 -21.98 3.50 -1.24
C ILE A 524 -23.43 3.88 -0.94
N THR A 525 -23.66 5.13 -0.56
CA THR A 525 -25.02 5.67 -0.35
C THR A 525 -25.89 5.48 -1.59
N LYS A 526 -25.33 5.72 -2.78
CA LYS A 526 -26.05 5.51 -4.05
C LYS A 526 -26.38 4.03 -4.32
N ILE A 527 -25.53 3.11 -3.89
CA ILE A 527 -25.78 1.66 -3.98
C ILE A 527 -26.90 1.27 -3.01
N LEU A 528 -26.87 1.79 -1.78
CA LEU A 528 -27.90 1.52 -0.79
C LEU A 528 -29.28 1.98 -1.26
N VAL A 529 -29.39 3.16 -1.85
CA VAL A 529 -30.63 3.64 -2.48
C VAL A 529 -31.11 2.70 -3.60
N LYS A 530 -30.18 2.11 -4.38
CA LYS A 530 -30.57 1.10 -5.38
C LYS A 530 -31.07 -0.20 -4.74
N PHE A 531 -30.51 -0.62 -3.61
CA PHE A 531 -30.98 -1.78 -2.86
C PHE A 531 -32.39 -1.56 -2.30
N GLU A 532 -32.67 -0.36 -1.80
CA GLU A 532 -34.02 0.02 -1.33
C GLU A 532 -35.05 -0.03 -2.45
N ASN A 533 -34.69 0.48 -3.64
CA ASN A 533 -35.62 0.56 -4.78
C ASN A 533 -35.78 -0.76 -5.54
N ASN A 534 -34.73 -1.57 -5.65
CA ASN A 534 -34.68 -2.74 -6.55
C ASN A 534 -34.47 -4.07 -5.80
N GLY A 535 -34.29 -4.04 -4.49
CA GLY A 535 -33.87 -5.20 -3.68
C GLY A 535 -32.38 -5.51 -3.76
N ILE A 536 -31.92 -6.31 -2.79
CA ILE A 536 -30.52 -6.79 -2.75
C ILE A 536 -30.35 -7.87 -3.84
N PRO A 537 -29.33 -7.81 -4.67
CA PRO A 537 -29.05 -8.84 -5.66
C PRO A 537 -28.97 -10.25 -5.03
N ALA A 538 -29.52 -11.26 -5.72
CA ALA A 538 -29.65 -12.62 -5.19
C ALA A 538 -28.29 -13.24 -4.78
N TYR A 539 -27.21 -12.90 -5.47
CA TYR A 539 -25.87 -13.42 -5.17
C TYR A 539 -25.24 -12.79 -3.89
N LEU A 540 -25.86 -11.73 -3.34
CA LEU A 540 -25.48 -11.13 -2.07
C LEU A 540 -26.41 -11.53 -0.92
N GLN A 541 -27.46 -12.27 -1.19
CA GLN A 541 -28.38 -12.79 -0.19
C GLN A 541 -27.81 -14.06 0.44
#